data_af8f91a335f594345bde970784215c30
#
_entry.id   af8f91a335f594345bde970784215c30
#
_cell.length_a   1.000
_cell.length_b   1.000
_cell.length_c   1.000
_cell.angle_alpha   90.00
_cell.angle_beta   90.00
_cell.angle_gamma   90.00
#
_symmetry.space_group_name_H-M   'P 1'
#
loop_
_entity.id
_entity.type
_entity.pdbx_description
1 polymer ?
#
loop_
_entity_poly.entity_id
_entity_poly.type
_entity_poly.pdbx_seq_one_letter_code
_entity_poly.pdbx_strand_id
1 'polypeptide(L)'
;YYCSKSNQELDDVAIALGGRVAEIIEFGEASCGCSNDMMQVLRILDCIITESGKFGYEYLQCNTVRGGVTSEEQCQKIVAKRVEILNETHEKVKNIILEHKGVFDKIVSALETKHLLSRDELLKMVA
;
A
#
# COMPACT_ATOMS: atom_id res chain seq x y z
N TYR A 1 -18.83 1.23 -2.02
CA TYR A 1 -17.67 1.06 -1.14
C TYR A 1 -18.10 0.55 0.23
N TYR A 2 -17.52 -0.52 0.66
CA TYR A 2 -17.79 -1.09 1.98
C TYR A 2 -16.89 -0.40 3.02
N CYS A 3 -17.50 0.20 4.03
CA CYS A 3 -16.76 0.94 5.05
C CYS A 3 -16.09 -0.03 6.03
N SER A 4 -14.80 -0.28 5.84
CA SER A 4 -13.99 -1.08 6.76
C SER A 4 -13.45 -0.20 7.90
N LYS A 5 -12.93 -0.84 8.95
CA LYS A 5 -12.26 -0.12 10.02
C LYS A 5 -11.00 0.55 9.49
N SER A 6 -10.71 1.77 9.92
CA SER A 6 -9.59 2.55 9.39
C SER A 6 -8.22 1.86 9.51
N ASN A 7 -8.01 1.02 10.54
CA ASN A 7 -6.78 0.25 10.67
C ASN A 7 -6.67 -0.85 9.61
N GLN A 8 -7.80 -1.45 9.24
CA GLN A 8 -7.84 -2.45 8.17
C GLN A 8 -7.50 -1.82 6.82
N GLU A 9 -7.96 -0.61 6.56
CA GLU A 9 -7.67 0.12 5.33
C GLU A 9 -6.16 0.40 5.20
N LEU A 10 -5.51 0.79 6.30
CA LEU A 10 -4.05 0.98 6.32
C LEU A 10 -3.29 -0.33 6.12
N ASP A 11 -3.81 -1.43 6.66
CA ASP A 11 -3.24 -2.76 6.42
C ASP A 11 -3.39 -3.17 4.95
N ASP A 12 -4.51 -2.85 4.32
CA ASP A 12 -4.73 -3.10 2.89
C ASP A 12 -3.72 -2.31 2.03
N VAL A 13 -3.41 -1.08 2.41
CA VAL A 13 -2.35 -0.29 1.76
C VAL A 13 -0.99 -0.98 1.92
N ALA A 14 -0.68 -1.48 3.12
CA ALA A 14 0.56 -2.18 3.38
C ALA A 14 0.69 -3.46 2.55
N ILE A 15 -0.39 -4.23 2.43
CA ILE A 15 -0.44 -5.44 1.62
C ILE A 15 -0.21 -5.11 0.14
N ALA A 16 -0.87 -4.08 -0.37
CA ALA A 16 -0.71 -3.66 -1.76
C ALA A 16 0.72 -3.15 -2.06
N LEU A 17 1.37 -2.52 -1.09
CA LEU A 17 2.75 -2.05 -1.24
C LEU A 17 3.80 -3.16 -1.11
N GLY A 18 3.42 -4.32 -0.57
CA GLY A 18 4.36 -5.41 -0.30
C GLY A 18 5.17 -5.84 -1.51
N GLY A 19 4.52 -6.04 -2.65
CA GLY A 19 5.19 -6.44 -3.89
C GLY A 19 6.20 -5.40 -4.38
N ARG A 20 5.83 -4.12 -4.33
CA ARG A 20 6.72 -3.02 -4.72
C ARG A 20 7.94 -2.93 -3.81
N VAL A 21 7.73 -3.02 -2.50
CA VAL A 21 8.83 -2.96 -1.53
C VAL A 21 9.76 -4.16 -1.69
N ALA A 22 9.19 -5.35 -1.90
CA ALA A 22 9.98 -6.56 -2.15
C ALA A 22 10.87 -6.43 -3.41
N GLU A 23 10.33 -5.88 -4.49
CA GLU A 23 11.12 -5.62 -5.70
C GLU A 23 12.27 -4.63 -5.43
N ILE A 24 12.00 -3.57 -4.70
CA ILE A 24 13.03 -2.59 -4.36
C ILE A 24 14.13 -3.22 -3.52
N ILE A 25 13.79 -4.08 -2.58
CA ILE A 25 14.78 -4.76 -1.74
C ILE A 25 15.64 -5.72 -2.57
N GLU A 26 15.03 -6.51 -3.48
CA GLU A 26 15.75 -7.49 -4.28
C GLU A 26 16.52 -6.88 -5.45
N PHE A 27 15.94 -5.91 -6.15
CA PHE A 27 16.48 -5.41 -7.42
C PHE A 27 16.91 -3.95 -7.37
N GLY A 28 16.67 -3.25 -6.27
CA GLY A 28 17.00 -1.84 -6.12
C GLY A 28 16.00 -0.87 -6.75
N GLU A 29 15.07 -1.36 -7.56
CA GLU A 29 14.06 -0.54 -8.21
C GLU A 29 12.75 -1.31 -8.39
N ALA A 30 11.64 -0.59 -8.49
CA ALA A 30 10.34 -1.18 -8.74
C ALA A 30 10.06 -1.26 -10.24
N SER A 31 9.48 -2.37 -10.70
CA SER A 31 9.08 -2.54 -12.08
C SER A 31 7.74 -1.87 -12.38
N CYS A 32 7.42 -1.70 -13.65
CA CYS A 32 6.12 -1.18 -14.07
C CYS A 32 4.95 -2.14 -13.76
N GLY A 33 5.23 -3.39 -13.42
CA GLY A 33 4.22 -4.35 -12.97
C GLY A 33 3.49 -3.93 -11.70
N CYS A 34 4.07 -3.01 -10.91
CA CYS A 34 3.44 -2.49 -9.70
C CYS A 34 2.40 -1.38 -9.95
N SER A 35 2.23 -0.92 -11.19
CA SER A 35 1.38 0.24 -11.48
C SER A 35 -0.08 0.06 -11.07
N ASN A 36 -0.63 -1.14 -11.26
CA ASN A 36 -2.01 -1.43 -10.91
C ASN A 36 -2.22 -1.43 -9.38
N ASP A 37 -1.28 -1.99 -8.64
CA ASP A 37 -1.32 -1.97 -7.17
C ASP A 37 -1.22 -0.54 -6.64
N MET A 38 -0.40 0.30 -7.26
CA MET A 38 -0.28 1.70 -6.88
C MET A 38 -1.57 2.48 -7.12
N MET A 39 -2.28 2.19 -8.21
CA MET A 39 -3.59 2.80 -8.44
C MET A 39 -4.59 2.43 -7.36
N GLN A 40 -4.61 1.18 -6.92
CA GLN A 40 -5.46 0.74 -5.80
C GLN A 40 -5.08 1.42 -4.48
N VAL A 41 -3.78 1.50 -4.21
CA VAL A 41 -3.27 2.20 -3.02
C VAL A 41 -3.75 3.64 -3.00
N LEU A 42 -3.64 4.36 -4.12
CA LEU A 42 -4.08 5.74 -4.21
C LEU A 42 -5.59 5.90 -3.99
N ARG A 43 -6.40 4.98 -4.49
CA ARG A 43 -7.86 4.99 -4.24
C ARG A 43 -8.18 4.79 -2.77
N ILE A 44 -7.52 3.82 -2.13
CA ILE A 44 -7.73 3.55 -0.70
C ILE A 44 -7.32 4.76 0.13
N LEU A 45 -6.18 5.37 -0.18
CA LEU A 45 -5.71 6.56 0.53
C LEU A 45 -6.64 7.73 0.35
N ASP A 46 -7.16 7.97 -0.84
CA ASP A 46 -8.13 9.04 -1.08
C ASP A 46 -9.39 8.83 -0.25
N CYS A 47 -9.90 7.60 -0.15
CA CYS A 47 -11.03 7.28 0.73
C CYS A 47 -10.71 7.54 2.20
N ILE A 48 -9.55 7.12 2.68
CA ILE A 48 -9.14 7.31 4.06
C ILE A 48 -9.00 8.80 4.39
N ILE A 49 -8.39 9.56 3.50
CA ILE A 49 -8.10 10.99 3.74
C ILE A 49 -9.36 11.83 3.62
N THR A 50 -10.19 11.60 2.60
CA THR A 50 -11.28 12.50 2.26
C THR A 50 -12.65 12.06 2.73
N GLU A 51 -12.89 10.75 2.88
CA GLU A 51 -14.22 10.22 3.17
C GLU A 51 -14.38 9.62 4.57
N SER A 52 -13.30 9.08 5.14
CA SER A 52 -13.39 8.42 6.45
C SER A 52 -13.36 9.36 7.65
N GLY A 53 -12.95 10.58 7.46
CA GLY A 53 -12.81 11.58 8.55
C GLY A 53 -11.64 11.30 9.50
N LYS A 54 -10.84 10.26 9.27
CA LYS A 54 -9.77 9.84 10.17
C LYS A 54 -8.73 10.93 10.42
N PHE A 55 -8.42 11.73 9.40
CA PHE A 55 -7.38 12.75 9.47
C PHE A 55 -7.92 14.19 9.53
N GLY A 56 -9.24 14.36 9.63
CA GLY A 56 -9.87 15.66 9.66
C GLY A 56 -9.99 16.37 8.31
N TYR A 57 -9.81 15.66 7.21
CA TYR A 57 -9.88 16.20 5.86
C TYR A 57 -11.19 15.88 5.14
N GLU A 58 -12.24 15.49 5.86
CA GLU A 58 -13.54 15.11 5.27
C GLU A 58 -14.22 16.23 4.50
N TYR A 59 -13.86 17.48 4.78
CA TYR A 59 -14.37 18.64 4.04
C TYR A 59 -13.52 19.01 2.83
N LEU A 60 -12.38 18.37 2.66
CA LEU A 60 -11.47 18.62 1.55
C LEU A 60 -11.67 17.54 0.49
N GLN A 61 -12.49 17.81 -0.49
CA GLN A 61 -12.73 16.87 -1.58
C GLN A 61 -11.95 17.30 -2.81
N CYS A 62 -10.86 16.60 -3.08
CA CYS A 62 -10.15 16.72 -4.35
C CYS A 62 -10.77 15.69 -5.31
N ASN A 63 -12.00 15.92 -5.73
CA ASN A 63 -12.76 14.94 -6.47
C ASN A 63 -13.22 15.48 -7.82
N THR A 64 -12.47 15.21 -8.84
CA THR A 64 -12.82 15.54 -10.21
C THR A 64 -14.01 14.72 -10.73
N VAL A 65 -14.25 13.55 -10.15
CA VAL A 65 -15.33 12.65 -10.54
C VAL A 65 -16.70 13.18 -10.15
N ARG A 66 -16.78 13.89 -9.01
CA ARG A 66 -18.04 14.48 -8.52
C ARG A 66 -18.26 15.92 -8.95
N GLY A 67 -17.38 16.44 -9.83
CA GLY A 67 -17.51 17.80 -10.34
C GLY A 67 -17.27 18.90 -9.29
N GLY A 68 -16.70 18.57 -8.16
CA GLY A 68 -16.35 19.56 -7.13
C GLY A 68 -15.10 20.33 -7.56
N VAL A 69 -15.16 21.66 -7.42
CA VAL A 69 -13.98 22.50 -7.63
C VAL A 69 -13.24 22.57 -6.29
N THR A 70 -12.10 21.90 -6.22
CA THR A 70 -11.23 21.96 -5.06
C THR A 70 -10.12 22.96 -5.32
N SER A 71 -9.82 23.83 -4.35
CA SER A 71 -8.72 24.78 -4.49
C SER A 71 -7.39 24.03 -4.59
N GLU A 72 -6.42 24.63 -5.28
CA GLU A 72 -5.08 24.08 -5.39
C GLU A 72 -4.45 23.83 -4.01
N GLU A 73 -4.67 24.75 -3.06
CA GLU A 73 -4.20 24.62 -1.69
C GLU A 73 -4.76 23.38 -1.00
N GLN A 74 -6.05 23.09 -1.17
CA GLN A 74 -6.67 21.89 -0.62
C GLN A 74 -6.10 20.61 -1.26
N CYS A 75 -5.91 20.62 -2.58
CA CYS A 75 -5.28 19.52 -3.29
C CYS A 75 -3.86 19.26 -2.79
N GLN A 76 -3.08 20.30 -2.54
CA GLN A 76 -1.72 20.19 -2.02
C GLN A 76 -1.71 19.54 -0.62
N LYS A 77 -2.65 19.88 0.24
CA LYS A 77 -2.79 19.28 1.57
C LYS A 77 -3.10 17.79 1.48
N ILE A 78 -4.00 17.40 0.60
CA ILE A 78 -4.35 16.00 0.37
C ILE A 78 -3.14 15.23 -0.17
N VAL A 79 -2.43 15.77 -1.15
CA VAL A 79 -1.24 15.15 -1.73
C VAL A 79 -0.14 15.00 -0.67
N ALA A 80 0.09 16.02 0.16
CA ALA A 80 1.08 15.96 1.23
C ALA A 80 0.75 14.86 2.23
N LYS A 81 -0.53 14.73 2.61
CA LYS A 81 -0.96 13.67 3.53
C LYS A 81 -0.81 12.29 2.90
N ARG A 82 -1.12 12.16 1.62
CA ARG A 82 -0.94 10.92 0.86
C ARG A 82 0.53 10.48 0.88
N VAL A 83 1.44 11.38 0.58
CA VAL A 83 2.89 11.10 0.58
C VAL A 83 3.38 10.70 1.98
N GLU A 84 2.92 11.38 3.01
CA GLU A 84 3.26 11.05 4.40
C GLU A 84 2.85 9.61 4.74
N ILE A 85 1.60 9.23 4.46
CA ILE A 85 1.11 7.87 4.74
C ILE A 85 1.87 6.83 3.92
N LEU A 86 2.14 7.11 2.64
CA LEU A 86 2.89 6.21 1.78
C LEU A 86 4.30 5.96 2.32
N ASN A 87 4.99 7.00 2.74
CA ASN A 87 6.35 6.88 3.27
C ASN A 87 6.38 6.08 4.58
N GLU A 88 5.45 6.36 5.49
CA GLU A 88 5.34 5.63 6.75
C GLU A 88 5.03 4.15 6.51
N THR A 89 4.09 3.86 5.62
CA THR A 89 3.70 2.48 5.30
C THR A 89 4.83 1.75 4.58
N HIS A 90 5.51 2.42 3.66
CA HIS A 90 6.66 1.86 2.95
C HIS A 90 7.76 1.42 3.93
N GLU A 91 8.12 2.29 4.88
CA GLU A 91 9.13 1.97 5.90
C GLU A 91 8.68 0.83 6.80
N LYS A 92 7.42 0.81 7.19
CA LYS A 92 6.85 -0.29 7.99
C LYS A 92 6.96 -1.63 7.26
N VAL A 93 6.56 -1.69 6.00
CA VAL A 93 6.63 -2.91 5.19
C VAL A 93 8.08 -3.33 4.97
N LYS A 94 8.95 -2.39 4.65
CA LYS A 94 10.38 -2.64 4.48
C LYS A 94 11.00 -3.27 5.74
N ASN A 95 10.69 -2.71 6.91
CA ASN A 95 11.20 -3.23 8.18
C ASN A 95 10.69 -4.65 8.45
N ILE A 96 9.41 -4.93 8.17
CA ILE A 96 8.84 -6.27 8.32
C ILE A 96 9.59 -7.27 7.44
N ILE A 97 9.83 -6.95 6.18
CA ILE A 97 10.54 -7.82 5.25
C ILE A 97 11.99 -8.04 5.71
N LEU A 98 12.68 -7.00 6.15
CA LEU A 98 14.07 -7.11 6.60
C LEU A 98 14.20 -7.88 7.90
N GLU A 99 13.26 -7.74 8.83
CA GLU A 99 13.23 -8.52 10.07
C GLU A 99 13.02 -10.03 9.78
N HIS A 100 12.28 -10.35 8.74
CA HIS A 100 11.98 -11.72 8.34
C HIS A 100 12.68 -12.11 7.02
N LYS A 101 13.88 -11.58 6.81
CA LYS A 101 14.64 -11.78 5.57
C LYS A 101 14.85 -13.27 5.25
N GLY A 102 15.10 -14.10 6.25
CA GLY A 102 15.27 -15.54 6.04
C GLY A 102 14.02 -16.21 5.47
N VAL A 103 12.85 -15.85 5.98
CA VAL A 103 11.56 -16.35 5.46
C VAL A 103 11.30 -15.79 4.07
N PHE A 104 11.57 -14.51 3.87
CA PHE A 104 11.44 -13.86 2.57
C PHE A 104 12.26 -14.56 1.49
N ASP A 105 13.54 -14.85 1.77
CA ASP A 105 14.42 -15.55 0.84
C ASP A 105 13.94 -16.96 0.53
N LYS A 106 13.40 -17.69 1.51
CA LYS A 106 12.78 -19.00 1.30
C LYS A 106 11.59 -18.94 0.37
N ILE A 107 10.73 -17.94 0.54
CA ILE A 107 9.56 -17.74 -0.32
C ILE A 107 9.99 -17.43 -1.74
N VAL A 108 10.96 -16.54 -1.93
CA VAL A 108 11.50 -16.20 -3.24
C VAL A 108 12.06 -17.43 -3.94
N SER A 109 12.87 -18.23 -3.25
CA SER A 109 13.45 -19.44 -3.80
C SER A 109 12.39 -20.47 -4.18
N ALA A 110 11.36 -20.64 -3.34
CA ALA A 110 10.26 -21.56 -3.63
C ALA A 110 9.46 -21.11 -4.85
N LEU A 111 9.22 -19.80 -5.01
CA LEU A 111 8.53 -19.26 -6.18
C LEU A 111 9.32 -19.41 -7.47
N GLU A 112 10.64 -19.29 -7.41
CA GLU A 112 11.51 -19.52 -8.57
C GLU A 112 11.41 -20.96 -9.08
N THR A 113 11.21 -21.92 -8.17
CA THR A 113 11.11 -23.34 -8.50
C THR A 113 9.70 -23.74 -8.90
N LYS A 114 8.69 -23.35 -8.12
CA LYS A 114 7.29 -23.79 -8.30
C LYS A 114 6.42 -22.79 -9.06
N HIS A 115 6.79 -21.54 -9.11
CA HIS A 115 6.03 -20.42 -9.71
C HIS A 115 4.69 -20.12 -9.04
N LEU A 116 4.21 -20.97 -8.16
CA LEU A 116 2.95 -20.81 -7.43
C LEU A 116 3.08 -21.46 -6.05
N LEU A 117 2.68 -20.73 -5.01
CA LEU A 117 2.62 -21.26 -3.64
C LEU A 117 1.18 -21.16 -3.12
N SER A 118 0.71 -22.28 -2.53
CA SER A 118 -0.58 -22.30 -1.86
C SER A 118 -0.50 -21.56 -0.51
N ARG A 119 -1.66 -21.19 0.04
CA ARG A 119 -1.74 -20.60 1.36
C ARG A 119 -1.10 -21.49 2.44
N ASP A 120 -1.37 -22.80 2.37
CA ASP A 120 -0.83 -23.74 3.35
C ASP A 120 0.70 -23.84 3.28
N GLU A 121 1.26 -23.82 2.08
CA GLU A 121 2.72 -23.80 1.88
C GLU A 121 3.34 -22.52 2.47
N LEU A 122 2.73 -21.37 2.23
CA LEU A 122 3.18 -20.10 2.79
C LEU A 122 3.12 -20.08 4.31
N LEU A 123 2.03 -20.58 4.91
CA LEU A 123 1.88 -20.63 6.36
C LEU A 123 2.93 -21.50 7.01
N LYS A 124 3.32 -22.60 6.37
CA LYS A 124 4.41 -23.47 6.87
C LYS A 124 5.77 -22.77 6.84
N MET A 125 6.01 -21.92 5.86
CA MET A 125 7.27 -21.17 5.74
C MET A 125 7.39 -20.07 6.77
N VAL A 126 6.26 -19.48 7.16
CA VAL A 126 6.20 -18.36 8.12
C VAL A 126 6.19 -18.85 9.57
N ALA A 127 5.75 -20.07 9.80
CA ALA A 127 5.65 -20.65 11.14
C ALA A 127 7.03 -20.93 11.78
#